data_604230976e47f96a88ec55882f2575fd
#
_entry.id   604230976e47f96a88ec55882f2575fd
#
_cell.length_a   1.000
_cell.length_b   1.000
_cell.length_c   1.000
_cell.angle_alpha   90.00
_cell.angle_beta   90.00
_cell.angle_gamma   90.00
#
_symmetry.space_group_name_H-M   'P 1'
#
loop_
_entity.id
_entity.type
_entity.pdbx_description
1 polymer ?
#
loop_
_entity_poly.entity_id
_entity_poly.type
_entity_poly.pdbx_seq_one_letter_code
_entity_poly.pdbx_strand_id
1 'polypeptide(L)'
;MANVTVIVGTQWGNEGKGRIAHQVSKECIAVRGTGSSKAGHTVMIGGQKFTLHLLPAAIVLPNTQCIIGPGVAIDLSILATEIKTLQAMGVKVSPERLIISPRAHIILPYHISMDKMHEKLKGSNKL
;
A
#
# COMPACT_ATOMS: atom_id res chain seq x y z
N MET A 1 -10.71 -15.24 -21.30
CA MET A 1 -9.45 -15.47 -20.55
C MET A 1 -9.21 -14.29 -19.64
N ALA A 2 -8.82 -14.53 -18.40
CA ALA A 2 -8.46 -13.43 -17.50
C ALA A 2 -7.08 -12.88 -17.91
N ASN A 3 -6.99 -11.58 -18.17
CA ASN A 3 -5.72 -10.92 -18.48
C ASN A 3 -5.06 -10.49 -17.19
N VAL A 4 -3.79 -10.83 -17.01
CA VAL A 4 -2.98 -10.41 -15.86
C VAL A 4 -1.96 -9.38 -16.35
N THR A 5 -1.96 -8.20 -15.74
CA THR A 5 -0.96 -7.15 -15.96
C THR A 5 -0.08 -7.02 -14.73
N VAL A 6 1.23 -7.13 -14.91
CA VAL A 6 2.20 -6.98 -13.82
C VAL A 6 2.98 -5.68 -14.02
N ILE A 7 2.96 -4.81 -12.98
CA ILE A 7 3.70 -3.54 -12.99
C ILE A 7 4.93 -3.68 -12.10
N VAL A 8 6.10 -3.65 -12.71
CA VAL A 8 7.38 -3.74 -12.02
C VAL A 8 8.20 -2.46 -12.19
N GLY A 9 8.99 -2.12 -11.18
CA GLY A 9 10.00 -1.07 -11.28
C GLY A 9 11.34 -1.68 -11.65
N THR A 10 12.05 -1.04 -12.55
CA THR A 10 13.37 -1.49 -13.03
C THR A 10 14.51 -0.59 -12.56
N GLN A 11 14.21 0.37 -11.67
CA GLN A 11 15.18 1.31 -11.08
C GLN A 11 15.16 1.25 -9.54
N TRP A 12 15.53 2.34 -8.90
CA TRP A 12 15.77 2.43 -7.45
C TRP A 12 14.54 2.74 -6.58
N GLY A 13 13.35 2.71 -7.15
CA GLY A 13 12.10 3.12 -6.51
C GLY A 13 11.62 4.50 -6.98
N ASN A 14 10.44 4.92 -6.50
CA ASN A 14 9.80 6.20 -6.86
C ASN A 14 9.55 6.44 -8.36
N GLU A 15 9.49 5.39 -9.17
CA GLU A 15 9.25 5.47 -10.61
C GLU A 15 7.79 5.77 -10.99
N GLY A 16 6.91 5.97 -10.02
CA GLY A 16 5.51 6.27 -10.28
C GLY A 16 4.61 5.04 -10.51
N LYS A 17 5.04 3.83 -10.11
CA LYS A 17 4.26 2.59 -10.23
C LYS A 17 2.82 2.71 -9.72
N GLY A 18 2.62 3.37 -8.59
CA GLY A 18 1.28 3.59 -8.02
C GLY A 18 0.36 4.40 -8.93
N ARG A 19 0.90 5.39 -9.64
CA ARG A 19 0.14 6.18 -10.62
C ARG A 19 -0.27 5.34 -11.83
N ILE A 20 0.65 4.52 -12.36
CA ILE A 20 0.35 3.61 -13.47
C ILE A 20 -0.68 2.57 -13.02
N ALA A 21 -0.50 1.97 -11.85
CA ALA A 21 -1.45 1.01 -11.29
C ALA A 21 -2.86 1.63 -11.18
N HIS A 22 -2.97 2.86 -10.68
CA HIS A 22 -4.25 3.57 -10.62
C HIS A 22 -4.89 3.75 -12.00
N GLN A 23 -4.11 4.11 -13.02
CA GLN A 23 -4.62 4.34 -14.38
C GLN A 23 -5.14 3.07 -15.07
N VAL A 24 -4.46 1.92 -14.86
CA VAL A 24 -4.81 0.65 -15.52
C VAL A 24 -5.80 -0.20 -14.72
N SER A 25 -6.12 0.18 -13.47
CA SER A 25 -6.93 -0.64 -12.55
C SER A 25 -8.43 -0.37 -12.62
N LYS A 26 -8.93 0.19 -13.70
CA LYS A 26 -10.39 0.37 -13.87
C LYS A 26 -11.05 -1.00 -14.05
N GLU A 27 -12.07 -1.28 -13.21
CA GLU A 27 -12.88 -2.50 -13.29
C GLU A 27 -12.09 -3.82 -13.23
N CYS A 28 -11.01 -3.83 -12.44
CA CYS A 28 -10.18 -5.01 -12.26
C CYS A 28 -9.96 -5.33 -10.76
N ILE A 29 -9.25 -6.42 -10.50
CA ILE A 29 -8.73 -6.73 -9.16
C ILE A 29 -7.31 -6.19 -9.09
N ALA A 30 -7.05 -5.22 -8.21
CA ALA A 30 -5.75 -4.64 -8.00
C ALA A 30 -5.03 -5.33 -6.84
N VAL A 31 -3.90 -5.95 -7.10
CA VAL A 31 -3.13 -6.69 -6.09
C VAL A 31 -1.84 -5.96 -5.75
N ARG A 32 -1.64 -5.66 -4.46
CA ARG A 32 -0.35 -5.26 -3.93
C ARG A 32 0.38 -6.51 -3.44
N GLY A 33 1.31 -7.01 -4.24
CA GLY A 33 1.98 -8.28 -3.98
C GLY A 33 3.06 -8.20 -2.90
N THR A 34 3.74 -7.05 -2.77
CA THR A 34 4.88 -6.85 -1.85
C THR A 34 4.99 -5.40 -1.40
N GLY A 35 5.74 -5.16 -0.34
CA GLY A 35 6.04 -3.83 0.18
C GLY A 35 5.76 -3.67 1.66
N SER A 36 5.98 -2.46 2.16
CA SER A 36 5.72 -2.08 3.55
C SER A 36 5.18 -0.65 3.64
N SER A 37 4.94 -0.19 4.86
CA SER A 37 4.49 1.18 5.13
C SER A 37 5.57 2.26 4.90
N LYS A 38 6.83 1.88 4.69
CA LYS A 38 7.93 2.85 4.45
C LYS A 38 7.85 3.49 3.05
N ALA A 39 7.28 2.80 2.07
CA ALA A 39 7.13 3.32 0.70
C ALA A 39 5.74 3.93 0.51
N GLY A 40 5.69 5.23 0.24
CA GLY A 40 4.44 5.94 -0.08
C GLY A 40 4.20 6.04 -1.58
N HIS A 41 2.94 6.05 -1.99
CA HIS A 41 2.54 6.38 -3.35
C HIS A 41 1.39 7.38 -3.32
N THR A 42 1.47 8.35 -4.22
CA THR A 42 0.50 9.44 -4.27
C THR A 42 -0.64 9.11 -5.23
N VAL A 43 -1.86 9.32 -4.77
CA VAL A 43 -3.08 9.25 -5.58
C VAL A 43 -3.80 10.60 -5.55
N MET A 44 -4.61 10.88 -6.57
CA MET A 44 -5.44 12.07 -6.66
C MET A 44 -6.91 11.68 -6.49
N ILE A 45 -7.63 12.35 -5.59
CA ILE A 45 -9.06 12.14 -5.33
C ILE A 45 -9.72 13.50 -5.31
N GLY A 46 -10.69 13.75 -6.20
CA GLY A 46 -11.41 15.03 -6.24
C GLY A 46 -10.53 16.26 -6.33
N GLY A 47 -9.39 16.17 -7.02
CA GLY A 47 -8.40 17.25 -7.11
C GLY A 47 -7.45 17.37 -5.90
N GLN A 48 -7.64 16.57 -4.86
CA GLN A 48 -6.77 16.54 -3.69
C GLN A 48 -5.75 15.41 -3.80
N LYS A 49 -4.55 15.65 -3.28
CA LYS A 49 -3.41 14.74 -3.33
C LYS A 49 -3.30 13.96 -2.02
N PHE A 50 -3.24 12.62 -2.11
CA PHE A 50 -3.10 11.72 -0.97
C PHE A 50 -1.91 10.82 -1.12
N THR A 51 -1.26 10.55 -0.01
CA THR A 51 -0.19 9.55 0.06
C THR A 51 -0.72 8.31 0.77
N LEU A 52 -0.71 7.19 0.05
CA LEU A 52 -1.03 5.86 0.58
C LEU A 52 0.27 5.09 0.78
N HIS A 53 0.35 4.34 1.87
CA HIS A 53 1.52 3.52 2.21
C HIS A 53 1.24 2.03 2.07
N LEU A 54 0.11 1.56 2.58
CA LEU A 54 -0.26 0.14 2.59
C LEU A 54 -1.37 -0.20 1.59
N LEU A 55 -2.37 0.66 1.45
CA LEU A 55 -3.48 0.41 0.56
C LEU A 55 -3.06 0.46 -0.91
N PRO A 56 -3.55 -0.45 -1.77
CA PRO A 56 -3.35 -0.36 -3.22
C PRO A 56 -3.89 0.97 -3.77
N ALA A 57 -3.16 1.60 -4.71
CA ALA A 57 -3.56 2.89 -5.28
C ALA A 57 -4.97 2.89 -5.91
N ALA A 58 -5.40 1.74 -6.38
CA ALA A 58 -6.71 1.56 -7.01
C ALA A 58 -7.90 1.57 -6.05
N ILE A 59 -7.67 1.56 -4.72
CA ILE A 59 -8.76 1.57 -3.71
C ILE A 59 -9.67 2.79 -3.85
N VAL A 60 -9.15 3.89 -4.40
CA VAL A 60 -9.90 5.12 -4.64
C VAL A 60 -10.87 5.02 -5.82
N LEU A 61 -10.73 4.01 -6.69
CA LEU A 61 -11.64 3.76 -7.81
C LEU A 61 -12.89 3.02 -7.31
N PRO A 62 -14.11 3.44 -7.69
CA PRO A 62 -15.34 2.96 -7.04
C PRO A 62 -15.60 1.46 -7.22
N ASN A 63 -15.25 0.88 -8.38
CA ASN A 63 -15.59 -0.49 -8.76
C ASN A 63 -14.39 -1.45 -8.76
N THR A 64 -13.31 -1.08 -8.10
CA THR A 64 -12.09 -1.89 -8.05
C THR A 64 -12.01 -2.64 -6.73
N GLN A 65 -11.83 -3.95 -6.79
CA GLN A 65 -11.47 -4.76 -5.64
C GLN A 65 -9.96 -4.71 -5.43
N CYS A 66 -9.52 -4.58 -4.20
CA CYS A 66 -8.12 -4.46 -3.82
C CYS A 66 -7.70 -5.61 -2.92
N ILE A 67 -6.52 -6.16 -3.17
CA ILE A 67 -5.96 -7.25 -2.38
C ILE A 67 -4.58 -6.83 -1.86
N ILE A 68 -4.35 -6.99 -0.56
CA ILE A 68 -3.03 -6.94 0.05
C ILE A 68 -2.51 -8.37 0.12
N GLY A 69 -1.47 -8.65 -0.63
CA GLY A 69 -0.90 -9.99 -0.79
C GLY A 69 0.03 -10.42 0.36
N PRO A 70 0.50 -11.68 0.33
CA PRO A 70 1.30 -12.27 1.40
C PRO A 70 2.70 -11.65 1.56
N GLY A 71 3.25 -11.02 0.53
CA GLY A 71 4.56 -10.36 0.58
C GLY A 71 4.54 -8.94 1.17
N VAL A 72 3.41 -8.49 1.72
CA VAL A 72 3.29 -7.17 2.34
C VAL A 72 3.49 -7.26 3.84
N ALA A 73 4.32 -6.38 4.40
CA ALA A 73 4.46 -6.18 5.84
C ALA A 73 3.53 -5.05 6.28
N ILE A 74 2.56 -5.38 7.13
CA ILE A 74 1.45 -4.51 7.52
C ILE A 74 1.68 -3.95 8.91
N ASP A 75 1.75 -2.63 9.02
CA ASP A 75 1.57 -1.90 10.27
C ASP A 75 0.08 -1.61 10.42
N LEU A 76 -0.54 -2.23 11.43
CA LEU A 76 -2.00 -2.13 11.66
C LEU A 76 -2.44 -0.71 12.01
N SER A 77 -1.59 0.07 12.67
CA SER A 77 -1.90 1.46 13.04
C SER A 77 -1.93 2.37 11.82
N ILE A 78 -0.98 2.18 10.92
CA ILE A 78 -0.91 2.91 9.65
C ILE A 78 -2.08 2.50 8.75
N LEU A 79 -2.36 1.19 8.62
CA LEU A 79 -3.48 0.69 7.83
C LEU A 79 -4.82 1.27 8.31
N ALA A 80 -5.06 1.24 9.64
CA ALA A 80 -6.30 1.78 10.21
C ALA A 80 -6.43 3.29 9.96
N THR A 81 -5.33 4.03 10.05
CA THR A 81 -5.31 5.47 9.78
C THR A 81 -5.61 5.77 8.31
N GLU A 82 -5.00 5.04 7.38
CA GLU A 82 -5.27 5.18 5.94
C GLU A 82 -6.74 4.89 5.61
N ILE A 83 -7.30 3.81 6.16
CA ILE A 83 -8.71 3.46 5.95
C ILE A 83 -9.63 4.59 6.45
N LYS A 84 -9.42 5.08 7.67
CA LYS A 84 -10.23 6.18 8.24
C LYS A 84 -10.12 7.45 7.41
N THR A 85 -8.92 7.80 6.97
CA THR A 85 -8.69 8.98 6.14
C THR A 85 -9.45 8.89 4.82
N LEU A 86 -9.36 7.75 4.12
CA LEU A 86 -10.09 7.55 2.87
C LEU A 86 -11.60 7.56 3.05
N GLN A 87 -12.11 6.93 4.13
CA GLN A 87 -13.54 6.94 4.45
C GLN A 87 -14.06 8.36 4.74
N ALA A 88 -13.30 9.17 5.47
CA ALA A 88 -13.63 10.58 5.73
C ALA A 88 -13.73 11.41 4.45
N MET A 89 -13.07 10.97 3.38
CA MET A 89 -13.08 11.60 2.06
C MET A 89 -14.11 11.01 1.10
N GLY A 90 -15.01 10.15 1.60
CA GLY A 90 -16.07 9.54 0.82
C GLY A 90 -15.64 8.30 0.01
N VAL A 91 -14.41 7.81 0.16
CA VAL A 91 -13.99 6.57 -0.47
C VAL A 91 -14.54 5.38 0.33
N LYS A 92 -15.33 4.54 -0.33
CA LYS A 92 -15.86 3.33 0.31
C LYS A 92 -14.75 2.30 0.47
N VAL A 93 -14.32 2.05 1.71
CA VAL A 93 -13.43 0.94 2.06
C VAL A 93 -14.21 -0.05 2.92
N SER A 94 -14.50 -1.21 2.36
CA SER A 94 -15.29 -2.27 3.00
C SER A 94 -14.62 -3.63 2.81
N PRO A 95 -14.97 -4.66 3.60
CA PRO A 95 -14.40 -6.01 3.48
C PRO A 95 -14.56 -6.64 2.09
N GLU A 96 -15.59 -6.26 1.34
CA GLU A 96 -15.81 -6.75 -0.03
C GLU A 96 -14.83 -6.10 -1.03
N ARG A 97 -14.35 -4.89 -0.71
CA ARG A 97 -13.45 -4.13 -1.58
C ARG A 97 -11.99 -4.25 -1.22
N LEU A 98 -11.68 -4.49 0.06
CA LEU A 98 -10.32 -4.64 0.54
C LEU A 98 -10.16 -6.00 1.21
N ILE A 99 -9.45 -6.88 0.54
CA ILE A 99 -9.11 -8.22 1.03
C ILE A 99 -7.65 -8.22 1.47
N ILE A 100 -7.38 -8.76 2.65
CA ILE A 100 -6.03 -8.90 3.18
C ILE A 100 -5.70 -10.40 3.25
N SER A 101 -4.57 -10.78 2.67
CA SER A 101 -4.10 -12.15 2.73
C SER A 101 -3.86 -12.58 4.19
N PRO A 102 -4.37 -13.74 4.63
CA PRO A 102 -4.07 -14.26 5.96
C PRO A 102 -2.59 -14.62 6.15
N ARG A 103 -1.82 -14.64 5.07
CA ARG A 103 -0.37 -14.88 5.06
C ARG A 103 0.45 -13.59 5.01
N ALA A 104 -0.17 -12.41 5.03
CA ALA A 104 0.54 -11.15 5.13
C ALA A 104 1.22 -11.02 6.51
N HIS A 105 2.40 -10.41 6.52
CA HIS A 105 3.18 -10.26 7.76
C HIS A 105 2.71 -9.04 8.54
N ILE A 106 2.55 -9.18 9.85
CA ILE A 106 2.17 -8.08 10.73
C ILE A 106 3.42 -7.49 11.38
N ILE A 107 3.57 -6.18 11.29
CA ILE A 107 4.60 -5.43 12.03
C ILE A 107 4.07 -5.21 13.45
N LEU A 108 4.73 -5.83 14.42
CA LEU A 108 4.43 -5.68 15.83
C LEU A 108 5.32 -4.60 16.46
N PRO A 109 4.93 -3.99 17.59
CA PRO A 109 5.69 -2.91 18.23
C PRO A 109 7.16 -3.25 18.52
N TYR A 110 7.46 -4.48 18.86
CA TYR A 110 8.84 -4.90 19.12
C TYR A 110 9.72 -4.87 17.86
N HIS A 111 9.15 -5.15 16.66
CA HIS A 111 9.89 -5.04 15.40
C HIS A 111 10.36 -3.60 15.17
N ILE A 112 9.49 -2.62 15.47
CA ILE A 112 9.81 -1.19 15.36
C ILE A 112 10.93 -0.82 16.35
N SER A 113 10.88 -1.36 17.57
CA SER A 113 11.89 -1.10 18.59
C SER A 113 13.25 -1.71 18.22
N MET A 114 13.25 -2.92 17.68
CA MET A 114 14.46 -3.59 17.17
C MET A 114 15.07 -2.83 15.98
N ASP A 115 14.25 -2.40 15.02
CA ASP A 115 14.70 -1.63 13.85
C ASP A 115 15.40 -0.33 14.31
N LYS A 116 14.79 0.42 15.24
CA LYS A 116 15.38 1.63 15.82
C LYS A 116 16.70 1.35 16.54
N MET A 117 16.82 0.21 17.22
CA MET A 117 18.05 -0.16 17.91
C MET A 117 19.16 -0.52 16.92
N HIS A 118 18.83 -1.30 15.87
CA HIS A 118 19.77 -1.62 14.80
C HIS A 118 20.24 -0.37 14.06
N GLU A 119 19.36 0.59 13.78
CA GLU A 119 19.71 1.86 13.15
C GLU A 119 20.68 2.70 14.04
N LYS A 120 20.48 2.68 15.37
CA LYS A 120 21.43 3.33 16.29
C LYS A 120 22.81 2.69 16.27
N LEU A 121 22.88 1.35 16.16
CA LEU A 121 24.14 0.62 16.11
C LEU A 121 24.91 0.83 14.79
N LYS A 122 24.22 1.08 13.69
CA LYS A 122 24.83 1.38 12.38
C LYS A 122 25.54 2.74 12.32
N GLY A 123 25.30 3.65 13.26
CA GLY A 123 25.94 4.96 13.33
C GLY A 123 25.77 5.79 12.06
N SER A 124 26.87 6.20 11.42
CA SER A 124 26.89 7.00 10.19
C SER A 124 26.44 6.22 8.93
N ASN A 125 26.35 4.90 8.99
CA ASN A 125 25.94 4.03 7.87
C ASN A 125 24.41 3.76 7.86
N LYS A 126 23.60 4.71 8.34
CA LYS A 126 22.14 4.64 8.27
C LYS A 126 21.68 4.71 6.81
N LEU A 127 20.70 3.87 6.48
CA LEU A 127 20.00 3.89 5.20
C LEU A 127 18.86 4.91 5.23
#